data_6d944de088940916efcf9b665721ef9c
#
_entry.id   6d944de088940916efcf9b665721ef9c
#
_cell.length_a   1.000
_cell.length_b   1.000
_cell.length_c   1.000
_cell.angle_alpha   90.00
_cell.angle_beta   90.00
_cell.angle_gamma   90.00
#
_symmetry.space_group_name_H-M   'P 1'
#
loop_
_entity.id
_entity.type
_entity.pdbx_description
1 polymer ?
#
loop_
_entity_poly.entity_id
_entity_poly.type
_entity_poly.pdbx_seq_one_letter_code
_entity_poly.pdbx_strand_id
1 'polypeptide(L)'
;MLFRSQPDKAIEVFTQVLEVNSETVETHLALGNLFRRRGEVERAIRIHQNLIARPTLDKEQRARALLELGQDYLKAGLFDRAENLFLELAEIRVHSEQALQLLLRIYQQEREWDQAISAARRLARLTGKNMDKVIAHFCCELAEAAVAKNDYGPARSYAKEALSNDRECVRANMLIGDIEAANGRYREAIRAWTQIEDQDSHFLGEVADKIAEGYRRLGDENGLYEFFRAALQRHQLIGVILTFADLIKNREGIEAAEKFVVDSLRRKPSVHGLHRLIELNLVEAKGSSKEDLMLLRNIIEELREQHQGYACQQCGFKGKALHWLCPSCNSWSTIKPVLEE
;
A
#
# COMPACT_ATOMS: atom_id res chain seq x y z
N MET A 1 15.77 -1.21 -32.98
CA MET A 1 17.20 -1.55 -33.01
C MET A 1 18.14 -0.34 -32.85
N LEU A 2 17.67 0.90 -32.90
CA LEU A 2 18.52 2.13 -32.88
C LEU A 2 18.99 2.58 -31.48
N PHE A 3 18.46 2.06 -30.38
CA PHE A 3 18.83 2.50 -29.02
C PHE A 3 19.92 1.63 -28.33
N ARG A 4 20.31 0.50 -28.91
CA ARG A 4 21.37 -0.35 -28.34
C ARG A 4 22.81 0.11 -28.68
N SER A 5 22.98 0.93 -29.71
CA SER A 5 24.31 1.36 -30.16
C SER A 5 24.92 2.56 -29.43
N GLN A 6 24.09 3.34 -28.71
CA GLN A 6 24.54 4.55 -28.00
C GLN A 6 25.33 4.26 -26.70
N PRO A 7 24.91 3.33 -25.82
CA PRO A 7 25.69 2.98 -24.64
C PRO A 7 27.05 2.34 -24.99
N ASP A 8 27.11 1.52 -26.03
CA ASP A 8 28.34 0.84 -26.44
C ASP A 8 29.39 1.82 -26.94
N LYS A 9 28.99 2.77 -27.78
CA LYS A 9 29.87 3.86 -28.24
C LYS A 9 30.36 4.74 -27.10
N ALA A 10 29.47 5.04 -26.15
CA ALA A 10 29.84 5.83 -24.97
C ALA A 10 30.88 5.10 -24.11
N ILE A 11 30.71 3.80 -23.88
CA ILE A 11 31.69 2.98 -23.15
C ILE A 11 33.04 2.98 -23.87
N GLU A 12 33.03 2.82 -25.18
CA GLU A 12 34.27 2.82 -26.00
C GLU A 12 35.00 4.17 -25.88
N VAL A 13 34.31 5.29 -26.03
CA VAL A 13 34.86 6.64 -25.87
C VAL A 13 35.39 6.87 -24.45
N PHE A 14 34.63 6.50 -23.40
CA PHE A 14 35.11 6.66 -22.02
C PHE A 14 36.32 5.76 -21.73
N THR A 15 36.40 4.55 -22.29
CA THR A 15 37.56 3.68 -22.14
C THR A 15 38.79 4.30 -22.79
N GLN A 16 38.68 4.86 -24.00
CA GLN A 16 39.77 5.57 -24.67
C GLN A 16 40.21 6.81 -23.87
N VAL A 17 39.27 7.60 -23.31
CA VAL A 17 39.62 8.76 -22.48
C VAL A 17 40.38 8.34 -21.23
N LEU A 18 40.05 7.18 -20.61
CA LEU A 18 40.76 6.65 -19.45
C LEU A 18 42.18 6.15 -19.77
N GLU A 19 42.40 5.65 -21.00
CA GLU A 19 43.73 5.29 -21.47
C GLU A 19 44.65 6.51 -21.63
N VAL A 20 44.06 7.66 -21.99
CA VAL A 20 44.77 8.95 -22.15
C VAL A 20 44.93 9.70 -20.83
N ASN A 21 43.91 9.67 -19.96
CA ASN A 21 43.95 10.36 -18.67
C ASN A 21 43.25 9.51 -17.60
N SER A 22 44.02 8.63 -16.94
CA SER A 22 43.54 7.69 -15.91
C SER A 22 43.11 8.35 -14.60
N GLU A 23 43.31 9.66 -14.43
CA GLU A 23 43.08 10.36 -13.15
C GLU A 23 41.70 11.03 -13.05
N THR A 24 40.90 11.07 -14.13
CA THR A 24 39.60 11.75 -14.10
C THR A 24 38.56 10.95 -13.34
N VAL A 25 38.19 11.45 -12.16
CA VAL A 25 37.15 10.88 -11.26
C VAL A 25 35.81 10.78 -11.96
N GLU A 26 35.37 11.85 -12.63
CA GLU A 26 34.10 11.94 -13.34
C GLU A 26 33.96 10.89 -14.44
N THR A 27 35.07 10.60 -15.16
CA THR A 27 35.08 9.60 -16.23
C THR A 27 34.89 8.20 -15.66
N HIS A 28 35.52 7.87 -14.53
CA HIS A 28 35.34 6.57 -13.87
C HIS A 28 33.91 6.42 -13.34
N LEU A 29 33.33 7.47 -12.69
CA LEU A 29 31.96 7.45 -12.25
C LEU A 29 30.99 7.25 -13.42
N ALA A 30 31.17 7.99 -14.51
CA ALA A 30 30.34 7.87 -15.71
C ALA A 30 30.43 6.46 -16.33
N LEU A 31 31.63 5.91 -16.44
CA LEU A 31 31.85 4.57 -17.00
C LEU A 31 31.23 3.48 -16.12
N GLY A 32 31.41 3.53 -14.80
CA GLY A 32 30.78 2.61 -13.87
C GLY A 32 29.25 2.67 -13.97
N ASN A 33 28.68 3.87 -14.02
CA ASN A 33 27.24 4.06 -14.19
C ASN A 33 26.71 3.50 -15.52
N LEU A 34 27.46 3.60 -16.60
CA LEU A 34 27.10 3.00 -17.89
C LEU A 34 27.09 1.48 -17.80
N PHE A 35 28.11 0.86 -17.17
CA PHE A 35 28.13 -0.60 -16.96
C PHE A 35 26.95 -1.06 -16.09
N ARG A 36 26.61 -0.34 -14.99
CA ARG A 36 25.45 -0.65 -14.17
C ARG A 36 24.14 -0.60 -14.96
N ARG A 37 23.94 0.44 -15.79
CA ARG A 37 22.74 0.57 -16.65
C ARG A 37 22.65 -0.53 -17.69
N ARG A 38 23.78 -1.02 -18.17
CA ARG A 38 23.86 -2.13 -19.13
C ARG A 38 23.64 -3.50 -18.47
N GLY A 39 23.64 -3.57 -17.14
CA GLY A 39 23.51 -4.81 -16.37
C GLY A 39 24.84 -5.51 -16.07
N GLU A 40 25.99 -4.91 -16.49
CA GLU A 40 27.32 -5.41 -16.21
C GLU A 40 27.79 -4.94 -14.82
N VAL A 41 27.03 -5.34 -13.78
CA VAL A 41 27.14 -4.79 -12.42
C VAL A 41 28.50 -5.09 -11.80
N GLU A 42 29.09 -6.26 -12.05
CA GLU A 42 30.42 -6.62 -11.53
C GLU A 42 31.53 -5.67 -12.05
N ARG A 43 31.42 -5.24 -13.31
CA ARG A 43 32.36 -4.25 -13.85
C ARG A 43 32.18 -2.88 -13.20
N ALA A 44 30.94 -2.45 -12.98
CA ALA A 44 30.65 -1.21 -12.29
C ALA A 44 31.24 -1.23 -10.88
N ILE A 45 31.01 -2.30 -10.10
CA ILE A 45 31.56 -2.49 -8.75
C ILE A 45 33.09 -2.36 -8.78
N ARG A 46 33.78 -3.04 -9.67
CA ARG A 46 35.27 -2.97 -9.77
C ARG A 46 35.75 -1.55 -10.04
N ILE A 47 35.10 -0.83 -10.96
CA ILE A 47 35.48 0.55 -11.32
C ILE A 47 35.31 1.48 -10.10
N HIS A 48 34.16 1.43 -9.42
CA HIS A 48 33.91 2.30 -8.28
C HIS A 48 34.76 1.91 -7.05
N GLN A 49 35.05 0.61 -6.83
CA GLN A 49 35.98 0.17 -5.78
C GLN A 49 37.39 0.69 -6.05
N ASN A 50 37.91 0.54 -7.29
CA ASN A 50 39.21 1.05 -7.67
C ASN A 50 39.31 2.58 -7.52
N LEU A 51 38.19 3.28 -7.81
CA LEU A 51 38.14 4.72 -7.61
C LEU A 51 38.25 5.10 -6.15
N ILE A 52 37.48 4.45 -5.26
CA ILE A 52 37.48 4.72 -3.81
C ILE A 52 38.83 4.42 -3.15
N ALA A 53 39.58 3.45 -3.69
CA ALA A 53 40.93 3.08 -3.20
C ALA A 53 41.97 4.16 -3.47
N ARG A 54 41.70 5.19 -4.28
CA ARG A 54 42.64 6.28 -4.57
C ARG A 54 42.77 7.23 -3.38
N PRO A 55 44.02 7.51 -2.93
CA PRO A 55 44.25 8.41 -1.81
C PRO A 55 44.03 9.91 -2.15
N THR A 56 43.95 10.22 -3.43
CA THR A 56 43.87 11.61 -3.96
C THR A 56 42.49 12.17 -4.00
N LEU A 57 41.45 11.35 -3.68
CA LEU A 57 40.06 11.81 -3.69
C LEU A 57 39.81 12.81 -2.56
N ASP A 58 39.19 13.93 -2.91
CA ASP A 58 38.61 14.81 -1.91
C ASP A 58 37.36 14.19 -1.25
N LYS A 59 36.87 14.85 -0.21
CA LYS A 59 35.72 14.33 0.57
C LYS A 59 34.45 14.17 -0.27
N GLU A 60 34.18 15.09 -1.16
CA GLU A 60 32.99 15.08 -2.01
C GLU A 60 33.07 13.99 -3.07
N GLN A 61 34.23 13.88 -3.75
CA GLN A 61 34.50 12.84 -4.75
C GLN A 61 34.40 11.45 -4.14
N ARG A 62 34.97 11.26 -2.92
CA ARG A 62 34.90 9.98 -2.20
C ARG A 62 33.44 9.64 -1.84
N ALA A 63 32.67 10.59 -1.33
CA ALA A 63 31.28 10.40 -0.99
C ALA A 63 30.43 10.03 -2.22
N ARG A 64 30.68 10.68 -3.35
CA ARG A 64 30.01 10.36 -4.62
C ARG A 64 30.36 8.96 -5.11
N ALA A 65 31.62 8.57 -5.02
CA ALA A 65 32.05 7.22 -5.40
C ALA A 65 31.44 6.13 -4.49
N LEU A 66 31.33 6.39 -3.18
CA LEU A 66 30.64 5.52 -2.22
C LEU A 66 29.15 5.38 -2.54
N LEU A 67 28.50 6.49 -2.90
CA LEU A 67 27.09 6.48 -3.30
C LEU A 67 26.86 5.61 -4.54
N GLU A 68 27.71 5.75 -5.56
CA GLU A 68 27.62 4.96 -6.79
C GLU A 68 27.93 3.49 -6.56
N LEU A 69 28.93 3.16 -5.73
CA LEU A 69 29.22 1.78 -5.34
C LEU A 69 28.06 1.15 -4.56
N GLY A 70 27.44 1.90 -3.64
CA GLY A 70 26.24 1.44 -2.94
C GLY A 70 25.09 1.13 -3.89
N GLN A 71 24.87 1.96 -4.90
CA GLN A 71 23.88 1.68 -5.95
C GLN A 71 24.23 0.46 -6.81
N ASP A 72 25.52 0.20 -7.06
CA ASP A 72 25.95 -1.02 -7.75
C ASP A 72 25.62 -2.25 -6.90
N TYR A 73 25.90 -2.21 -5.59
CA TYR A 73 25.56 -3.29 -4.67
C TYR A 73 24.05 -3.52 -4.61
N LEU A 74 23.24 -2.47 -4.59
CA LEU A 74 21.77 -2.58 -4.67
C LEU A 74 21.35 -3.30 -5.96
N LYS A 75 21.95 -2.93 -7.08
CA LYS A 75 21.64 -3.55 -8.37
C LYS A 75 22.08 -5.01 -8.44
N ALA A 76 23.14 -5.38 -7.70
CA ALA A 76 23.62 -6.74 -7.55
C ALA A 76 22.82 -7.58 -6.53
N GLY A 77 21.89 -6.98 -5.78
CA GLY A 77 21.16 -7.66 -4.69
C GLY A 77 21.98 -7.86 -3.42
N LEU A 78 23.12 -7.14 -3.28
CA LEU A 78 24.00 -7.21 -2.11
C LEU A 78 23.58 -6.13 -1.09
N PHE A 79 22.39 -6.31 -0.47
CA PHE A 79 21.76 -5.30 0.37
C PHE A 79 22.60 -4.93 1.58
N ASP A 80 23.17 -5.89 2.32
CA ASP A 80 24.02 -5.63 3.50
C ASP A 80 25.21 -4.72 3.17
N ARG A 81 25.83 -4.92 1.98
CA ARG A 81 26.96 -4.10 1.55
C ARG A 81 26.52 -2.69 1.16
N ALA A 82 25.38 -2.58 0.49
CA ALA A 82 24.81 -1.29 0.12
C ALA A 82 24.41 -0.49 1.37
N GLU A 83 23.78 -1.15 2.33
CA GLU A 83 23.37 -0.55 3.60
C GLU A 83 24.55 0.07 4.34
N ASN A 84 25.63 -0.68 4.53
CA ASN A 84 26.83 -0.20 5.22
C ASN A 84 27.38 1.08 4.59
N LEU A 85 27.45 1.16 3.27
CA LEU A 85 27.92 2.36 2.55
C LEU A 85 26.97 3.54 2.72
N PHE A 86 25.67 3.30 2.66
CA PHE A 86 24.68 4.38 2.82
C PHE A 86 24.58 4.86 4.27
N LEU A 87 24.81 3.99 5.26
CA LEU A 87 24.95 4.40 6.66
C LEU A 87 26.17 5.30 6.85
N GLU A 88 27.34 4.93 6.30
CA GLU A 88 28.53 5.78 6.30
C GLU A 88 28.24 7.15 5.68
N LEU A 89 27.60 7.20 4.51
CA LEU A 89 27.21 8.44 3.84
C LEU A 89 26.27 9.30 4.67
N ALA A 90 25.30 8.67 5.34
CA ALA A 90 24.34 9.38 6.18
C ALA A 90 25.01 10.05 7.39
N GLU A 91 26.11 9.48 7.92
CA GLU A 91 26.88 10.04 9.06
C GLU A 91 27.80 11.19 8.63
N ILE A 92 28.48 11.08 7.48
CA ILE A 92 29.41 12.12 7.00
C ILE A 92 28.71 13.38 6.46
N ARG A 93 27.38 13.38 6.40
CA ARG A 93 26.50 14.47 5.93
C ARG A 93 26.73 14.95 4.49
N VAL A 94 27.38 14.12 3.68
CA VAL A 94 27.53 14.33 2.23
C VAL A 94 26.62 13.33 1.53
N HIS A 95 25.78 13.79 0.62
CA HIS A 95 24.72 12.99 -0.03
C HIS A 95 23.76 12.26 0.93
N SER A 96 23.59 12.78 2.17
CA SER A 96 22.81 12.11 3.22
C SER A 96 21.34 11.93 2.83
N GLU A 97 20.72 12.88 2.10
CA GLU A 97 19.33 12.73 1.64
C GLU A 97 19.21 11.52 0.71
N GLN A 98 20.10 11.42 -0.27
CA GLN A 98 20.09 10.30 -1.24
C GLN A 98 20.37 8.97 -0.53
N ALA A 99 21.35 8.95 0.37
CA ALA A 99 21.68 7.76 1.15
C ALA A 99 20.49 7.28 1.99
N LEU A 100 19.80 8.18 2.71
CA LEU A 100 18.63 7.85 3.52
C LEU A 100 17.44 7.39 2.66
N GLN A 101 17.25 7.94 1.46
CA GLN A 101 16.23 7.47 0.54
C GLN A 101 16.52 6.04 0.05
N LEU A 102 17.79 5.71 -0.20
CA LEU A 102 18.20 4.37 -0.63
C LEU A 102 18.12 3.36 0.52
N LEU A 103 18.52 3.74 1.74
CA LEU A 103 18.32 2.94 2.95
C LEU A 103 16.84 2.62 3.17
N LEU A 104 15.98 3.63 3.03
CA LEU A 104 14.53 3.43 3.17
C LEU A 104 14.01 2.39 2.18
N ARG A 105 14.51 2.39 0.94
CA ARG A 105 14.13 1.37 -0.07
C ARG A 105 14.62 -0.02 0.30
N ILE A 106 15.84 -0.16 0.84
CA ILE A 106 16.39 -1.43 1.31
C ILE A 106 15.48 -1.97 2.42
N TYR A 107 15.27 -1.19 3.48
CA TYR A 107 14.48 -1.60 4.64
C TYR A 107 13.04 -1.96 4.30
N GLN A 108 12.41 -1.24 3.35
CA GLN A 108 11.08 -1.61 2.86
C GLN A 108 11.09 -2.94 2.10
N GLN A 109 12.12 -3.21 1.31
CA GLN A 109 12.25 -4.44 0.55
C GLN A 109 12.53 -5.64 1.44
N GLU A 110 13.34 -5.45 2.49
CA GLU A 110 13.68 -6.49 3.48
C GLU A 110 12.67 -6.58 4.62
N ARG A 111 11.65 -5.69 4.63
CA ARG A 111 10.62 -5.59 5.66
C ARG A 111 11.19 -5.29 7.06
N GLU A 112 12.28 -4.57 7.11
CA GLU A 112 12.92 -4.12 8.34
C GLU A 112 12.31 -2.79 8.80
N TRP A 113 11.09 -2.88 9.31
CA TRP A 113 10.23 -1.71 9.53
C TRP A 113 10.74 -0.76 10.61
N ASP A 114 11.41 -1.25 11.65
CA ASP A 114 12.01 -0.41 12.69
C ASP A 114 13.12 0.48 12.12
N GLN A 115 13.99 -0.10 11.28
CA GLN A 115 15.03 0.65 10.57
C GLN A 115 14.41 1.60 9.55
N ALA A 116 13.36 1.18 8.84
CA ALA A 116 12.63 2.03 7.91
C ALA A 116 12.04 3.28 8.62
N ILE A 117 11.42 3.12 9.79
CA ILE A 117 10.91 4.23 10.62
C ILE A 117 12.05 5.16 11.03
N SER A 118 13.18 4.60 11.50
CA SER A 118 14.34 5.39 11.88
C SER A 118 14.89 6.22 10.71
N ALA A 119 15.07 5.59 9.54
CA ALA A 119 15.53 6.25 8.33
C ALA A 119 14.55 7.33 7.86
N ALA A 120 13.24 7.06 7.88
CA ALA A 120 12.21 8.03 7.52
C ALA A 120 12.21 9.25 8.45
N ARG A 121 12.33 9.05 9.77
CA ARG A 121 12.45 10.15 10.75
C ARG A 121 13.71 10.99 10.52
N ARG A 122 14.85 10.35 10.19
CA ARG A 122 16.09 11.06 9.85
C ARG A 122 15.93 11.88 8.56
N LEU A 123 15.31 11.29 7.55
CA LEU A 123 15.04 11.95 6.27
C LEU A 123 14.11 13.16 6.44
N ALA A 124 13.03 13.02 7.22
CA ALA A 124 12.11 14.10 7.54
C ALA A 124 12.83 15.29 8.20
N ARG A 125 13.68 15.01 9.21
CA ARG A 125 14.46 16.04 9.89
C ARG A 125 15.48 16.73 8.99
N LEU A 126 16.08 15.99 8.06
CA LEU A 126 17.08 16.54 7.14
C LEU A 126 16.46 17.41 6.05
N THR A 127 15.30 16.98 5.51
CA THR A 127 14.70 17.62 4.34
C THR A 127 13.55 18.58 4.66
N GLY A 128 13.00 18.50 5.89
CA GLY A 128 11.76 19.18 6.26
C GLY A 128 10.50 18.58 5.62
N LYS A 129 10.61 17.50 4.84
CA LYS A 129 9.47 16.83 4.21
C LYS A 129 8.70 16.02 5.24
N ASN A 130 7.38 16.13 5.21
CA ASN A 130 6.54 15.31 6.07
C ASN A 130 6.58 13.84 5.61
N MET A 131 6.97 12.94 6.53
CA MET A 131 7.00 11.49 6.33
C MET A 131 5.99 10.75 7.23
N ASP A 132 5.11 11.46 7.92
CA ASP A 132 4.24 10.89 8.95
C ASP A 132 3.31 9.81 8.39
N LYS A 133 2.74 10.03 7.19
CA LYS A 133 1.91 9.03 6.50
C LYS A 133 2.69 7.74 6.20
N VAL A 134 3.92 7.86 5.75
CA VAL A 134 4.77 6.71 5.44
C VAL A 134 5.14 5.95 6.72
N ILE A 135 5.52 6.68 7.77
CA ILE A 135 5.85 6.11 9.09
C ILE A 135 4.63 5.40 9.68
N ALA A 136 3.42 5.98 9.57
CA ALA A 136 2.20 5.33 10.01
C ALA A 136 1.98 3.97 9.34
N HIS A 137 2.24 3.87 8.03
CA HIS A 137 2.14 2.59 7.33
C HIS A 137 3.20 1.57 7.77
N PHE A 138 4.43 2.00 8.08
CA PHE A 138 5.44 1.08 8.65
C PHE A 138 5.03 0.57 10.03
N CYS A 139 4.46 1.43 10.86
CA CYS A 139 3.87 0.98 12.13
C CYS A 139 2.72 -0.02 11.91
N CYS A 140 1.89 0.16 10.88
CA CYS A 140 0.86 -0.82 10.52
C CYS A 140 1.46 -2.17 10.08
N GLU A 141 2.58 -2.18 9.34
CA GLU A 141 3.29 -3.41 8.99
C GLU A 141 3.79 -4.16 10.24
N LEU A 142 4.36 -3.43 11.22
CA LEU A 142 4.75 -4.01 12.52
C LEU A 142 3.54 -4.55 13.27
N ALA A 143 2.41 -3.84 13.24
CA ALA A 143 1.17 -4.29 13.85
C ALA A 143 0.66 -5.58 13.23
N GLU A 144 0.63 -5.69 11.90
CA GLU A 144 0.23 -6.91 11.18
C GLU A 144 1.18 -8.08 11.45
N ALA A 145 2.49 -7.82 11.50
CA ALA A 145 3.48 -8.84 11.84
C ALA A 145 3.28 -9.39 13.27
N ALA A 146 2.87 -8.53 14.21
CA ALA A 146 2.54 -8.93 15.58
C ALA A 146 1.20 -9.71 15.64
N VAL A 147 0.18 -9.27 14.89
CA VAL A 147 -1.09 -10.01 14.76
C VAL A 147 -0.87 -11.41 14.21
N ALA A 148 -0.03 -11.57 13.19
CA ALA A 148 0.31 -12.88 12.63
C ALA A 148 0.96 -13.83 13.64
N LYS A 149 1.59 -13.29 14.70
CA LYS A 149 2.15 -14.05 15.84
C LYS A 149 1.16 -14.21 16.99
N ASN A 150 -0.08 -13.72 16.85
CA ASN A 150 -1.10 -13.64 17.90
C ASN A 150 -0.67 -12.77 19.10
N ASP A 151 0.28 -11.85 18.91
CA ASP A 151 0.75 -10.93 19.94
C ASP A 151 -0.01 -9.60 19.86
N TYR A 152 -1.23 -9.61 20.37
CA TYR A 152 -2.16 -8.48 20.27
C TYR A 152 -1.77 -7.25 21.10
N GLY A 153 -0.93 -7.41 22.13
CA GLY A 153 -0.42 -6.30 22.94
C GLY A 153 0.45 -5.33 22.14
N PRO A 154 1.60 -5.78 21.63
CA PRO A 154 2.45 -5.01 20.71
C PRO A 154 1.71 -4.57 19.45
N ALA A 155 0.89 -5.46 18.84
CA ALA A 155 0.10 -5.11 17.65
C ALA A 155 -0.74 -3.85 17.88
N ARG A 156 -1.46 -3.79 19.00
CA ARG A 156 -2.25 -2.63 19.41
C ARG A 156 -1.40 -1.38 19.64
N SER A 157 -0.20 -1.55 20.23
CA SER A 157 0.71 -0.44 20.46
C SER A 157 1.20 0.18 19.15
N TYR A 158 1.64 -0.64 18.20
CA TYR A 158 2.07 -0.20 16.88
C TYR A 158 0.94 0.46 16.08
N ALA A 159 -0.27 -0.08 16.11
CA ALA A 159 -1.41 0.52 15.43
C ALA A 159 -1.79 1.89 16.03
N LYS A 160 -1.66 2.07 17.35
CA LYS A 160 -1.82 3.37 18.00
C LYS A 160 -0.67 4.35 17.67
N GLU A 161 0.56 3.85 17.55
CA GLU A 161 1.69 4.66 17.09
C GLU A 161 1.47 5.14 15.66
N ALA A 162 0.89 4.31 14.79
CA ALA A 162 0.49 4.72 13.45
C ALA A 162 -0.48 5.92 13.49
N LEU A 163 -1.53 5.88 14.33
CA LEU A 163 -2.47 6.99 14.51
C LEU A 163 -1.83 8.23 15.17
N SER A 164 -0.79 8.06 15.97
CA SER A 164 -0.06 9.20 16.54
C SER A 164 0.77 9.94 15.50
N ASN A 165 1.27 9.23 14.49
CA ASN A 165 1.97 9.82 13.35
C ASN A 165 0.98 10.40 12.33
N ASP A 166 -0.06 9.64 11.96
CA ASP A 166 -1.08 10.08 11.01
C ASP A 166 -2.49 9.73 11.52
N ARG A 167 -3.24 10.73 11.99
CA ARG A 167 -4.59 10.56 12.52
C ARG A 167 -5.59 10.10 11.43
N GLU A 168 -5.28 10.35 10.17
CA GLU A 168 -6.11 9.94 9.03
C GLU A 168 -5.75 8.54 8.50
N CYS A 169 -4.89 7.79 9.20
CA CYS A 169 -4.50 6.45 8.78
C CYS A 169 -5.64 5.45 8.96
N VAL A 170 -6.46 5.26 7.93
CA VAL A 170 -7.58 4.29 7.88
C VAL A 170 -7.11 2.88 8.25
N ARG A 171 -5.97 2.43 7.70
CA ARG A 171 -5.41 1.10 7.96
C ARG A 171 -5.20 0.84 9.46
N ALA A 172 -4.75 1.86 10.19
CA ALA A 172 -4.51 1.74 11.62
C ALA A 172 -5.80 1.51 12.40
N ASN A 173 -6.90 2.21 12.06
CA ASN A 173 -8.20 1.99 12.69
C ASN A 173 -8.83 0.65 12.29
N MET A 174 -8.62 0.17 11.05
CA MET A 174 -9.01 -1.19 10.67
C MET A 174 -8.30 -2.22 11.56
N LEU A 175 -6.97 -2.11 11.72
CA LEU A 175 -6.18 -3.02 12.55
C LEU A 175 -6.59 -2.96 14.02
N ILE A 176 -6.79 -1.76 14.58
CA ILE A 176 -7.25 -1.62 15.98
C ILE A 176 -8.59 -2.32 16.16
N GLY A 177 -9.55 -2.10 15.26
CA GLY A 177 -10.84 -2.75 15.30
C GLY A 177 -10.74 -4.27 15.24
N ASP A 178 -9.92 -4.79 14.34
CA ASP A 178 -9.70 -6.24 14.18
C ASP A 178 -9.03 -6.84 15.43
N ILE A 179 -8.03 -6.17 16.01
CA ILE A 179 -7.35 -6.58 17.25
C ILE A 179 -8.32 -6.56 18.43
N GLU A 180 -9.13 -5.52 18.58
CA GLU A 180 -10.10 -5.42 19.67
C GLU A 180 -11.19 -6.49 19.54
N ALA A 181 -11.67 -6.77 18.33
CA ALA A 181 -12.64 -7.84 18.07
C ALA A 181 -12.07 -9.22 18.38
N ALA A 182 -10.83 -9.50 17.98
CA ALA A 182 -10.13 -10.75 18.31
C ALA A 182 -9.99 -10.98 19.82
N ASN A 183 -9.90 -9.88 20.60
CA ASN A 183 -9.88 -9.92 22.06
C ASN A 183 -11.28 -9.90 22.71
N GLY A 184 -12.36 -10.00 21.93
CA GLY A 184 -13.73 -9.96 22.43
C GLY A 184 -14.23 -8.57 22.88
N ARG A 185 -13.45 -7.52 22.62
CA ARG A 185 -13.79 -6.13 23.00
C ARG A 185 -14.56 -5.43 21.89
N TYR A 186 -15.76 -5.90 21.59
CA TYR A 186 -16.54 -5.46 20.43
C TYR A 186 -16.94 -3.97 20.48
N ARG A 187 -17.13 -3.37 21.67
CA ARG A 187 -17.42 -1.92 21.77
C ARG A 187 -16.27 -1.07 21.29
N GLU A 188 -15.06 -1.45 21.66
CA GLU A 188 -13.82 -0.79 21.22
C GLU A 188 -13.57 -1.02 19.73
N ALA A 189 -13.84 -2.24 19.24
CA ALA A 189 -13.73 -2.57 17.83
C ALA A 189 -14.65 -1.71 16.96
N ILE A 190 -15.93 -1.61 17.33
CA ILE A 190 -16.91 -0.77 16.63
C ILE A 190 -16.44 0.69 16.61
N ARG A 191 -15.98 1.22 17.75
CA ARG A 191 -15.47 2.60 17.83
C ARG A 191 -14.31 2.84 16.84
N ALA A 192 -13.38 1.89 16.73
CA ALA A 192 -12.25 2.01 15.82
C ALA A 192 -12.70 1.96 14.35
N TRP A 193 -13.58 1.01 13.99
CA TRP A 193 -14.09 0.90 12.63
C TRP A 193 -14.98 2.07 12.22
N THR A 194 -15.78 2.63 13.13
CA THR A 194 -16.64 3.79 12.82
C THR A 194 -15.85 5.08 12.61
N GLN A 195 -14.66 5.23 13.22
CA GLN A 195 -13.76 6.37 12.96
C GLN A 195 -13.29 6.44 11.49
N ILE A 196 -13.34 5.33 10.77
CA ILE A 196 -12.96 5.26 9.35
C ILE A 196 -13.86 6.15 8.49
N GLU A 197 -15.14 6.33 8.87
CA GLU A 197 -16.05 7.22 8.17
C GLU A 197 -15.55 8.67 8.17
N ASP A 198 -15.00 9.13 9.29
CA ASP A 198 -14.47 10.49 9.43
C ASP A 198 -13.09 10.65 8.76
N GLN A 199 -12.29 9.57 8.72
CA GLN A 199 -10.96 9.58 8.10
C GLN A 199 -11.04 9.55 6.56
N ASP A 200 -11.76 8.57 6.02
CA ASP A 200 -12.03 8.43 4.59
C ASP A 200 -13.24 7.51 4.38
N SER A 201 -14.39 8.11 4.11
CA SER A 201 -15.66 7.39 3.96
C SER A 201 -15.66 6.33 2.86
N HIS A 202 -14.76 6.41 1.85
CA HIS A 202 -14.63 5.40 0.80
C HIS A 202 -14.34 4.01 1.35
N PHE A 203 -13.67 3.94 2.51
CA PHE A 203 -13.32 2.67 3.16
C PHE A 203 -14.39 2.15 4.13
N LEU A 204 -15.48 2.88 4.35
CA LEU A 204 -16.54 2.41 5.27
C LEU A 204 -17.15 1.08 4.78
N GLY A 205 -17.27 0.89 3.47
CA GLY A 205 -17.74 -0.37 2.87
C GLY A 205 -16.87 -1.57 3.21
N GLU A 206 -15.55 -1.37 3.37
CA GLU A 206 -14.58 -2.43 3.69
C GLU A 206 -14.74 -2.99 5.11
N VAL A 207 -15.34 -2.22 6.01
CA VAL A 207 -15.55 -2.59 7.41
C VAL A 207 -17.02 -2.77 7.79
N ALA A 208 -17.93 -2.58 6.84
CA ALA A 208 -19.38 -2.63 7.11
C ALA A 208 -19.80 -3.96 7.75
N ASP A 209 -19.38 -5.10 7.19
CA ASP A 209 -19.71 -6.42 7.73
C ASP A 209 -19.10 -6.66 9.11
N LYS A 210 -17.88 -6.14 9.35
CA LYS A 210 -17.20 -6.23 10.66
C LYS A 210 -17.96 -5.43 11.72
N ILE A 211 -18.41 -4.22 11.37
CA ILE A 211 -19.24 -3.40 12.24
C ILE A 211 -20.55 -4.13 12.57
N ALA A 212 -21.21 -4.70 11.54
CA ALA A 212 -22.44 -5.46 11.73
C ALA A 212 -22.24 -6.66 12.67
N GLU A 213 -21.18 -7.43 12.48
CA GLU A 213 -20.86 -8.54 13.37
C GLU A 213 -20.55 -8.08 14.79
N GLY A 214 -19.80 -6.98 14.95
CA GLY A 214 -19.50 -6.39 16.25
C GLY A 214 -20.77 -6.04 17.05
N TYR A 215 -21.75 -5.39 16.42
CA TYR A 215 -23.04 -5.09 17.04
C TYR A 215 -23.85 -6.35 17.38
N ARG A 216 -23.86 -7.36 16.48
CA ARG A 216 -24.53 -8.65 16.76
C ARG A 216 -23.91 -9.34 17.97
N ARG A 217 -22.59 -9.33 18.12
CA ARG A 217 -21.89 -9.88 19.29
C ARG A 217 -22.23 -9.14 20.59
N LEU A 218 -22.60 -7.88 20.51
CA LEU A 218 -23.08 -7.10 21.65
C LEU A 218 -24.57 -7.29 21.92
N GLY A 219 -25.33 -7.90 21.00
CA GLY A 219 -26.78 -7.98 21.08
C GLY A 219 -27.51 -6.64 20.87
N ASP A 220 -26.83 -5.66 20.26
CA ASP A 220 -27.37 -4.32 20.01
C ASP A 220 -27.84 -4.15 18.56
N GLU A 221 -28.94 -4.83 18.23
CA GLU A 221 -29.52 -4.77 16.89
C GLU A 221 -30.10 -3.39 16.54
N ASN A 222 -30.57 -2.65 17.55
CA ASN A 222 -31.09 -1.31 17.32
C ASN A 222 -29.96 -0.31 17.00
N GLY A 223 -28.87 -0.34 17.75
CA GLY A 223 -27.68 0.46 17.47
C GLY A 223 -27.11 0.17 16.07
N LEU A 224 -27.10 -1.10 15.69
CA LEU A 224 -26.70 -1.54 14.35
C LEU A 224 -27.57 -0.91 13.25
N TYR A 225 -28.88 -0.99 13.39
CA TYR A 225 -29.84 -0.46 12.41
C TYR A 225 -29.70 1.07 12.27
N GLU A 226 -29.67 1.78 13.39
CA GLU A 226 -29.55 3.25 13.38
C GLU A 226 -28.21 3.72 12.82
N PHE A 227 -27.10 3.02 13.11
CA PHE A 227 -25.80 3.33 12.54
C PHE A 227 -25.82 3.27 11.00
N PHE A 228 -26.27 2.12 10.44
CA PHE A 228 -26.31 1.96 8.99
C PHE A 228 -27.30 2.89 8.30
N ARG A 229 -28.45 3.13 8.92
CA ARG A 229 -29.43 4.10 8.44
C ARG A 229 -28.86 5.52 8.35
N ALA A 230 -28.13 5.94 9.37
CA ALA A 230 -27.46 7.24 9.37
C ALA A 230 -26.31 7.31 8.37
N ALA A 231 -25.48 6.24 8.24
CA ALA A 231 -24.41 6.17 7.26
C ALA A 231 -24.94 6.25 5.82
N LEU A 232 -26.07 5.61 5.51
CA LEU A 232 -26.70 5.66 4.18
C LEU A 232 -27.29 7.03 3.82
N GLN A 233 -27.68 7.83 4.82
CA GLN A 233 -28.10 9.22 4.58
C GLN A 233 -26.93 10.11 4.14
N ARG A 234 -25.72 9.79 4.60
CA ARG A 234 -24.50 10.54 4.29
C ARG A 234 -23.77 9.99 3.06
N HIS A 235 -23.74 8.68 2.89
CA HIS A 235 -22.92 8.00 1.90
C HIS A 235 -23.68 6.89 1.18
N GLN A 236 -23.71 6.93 -0.15
CA GLN A 236 -24.30 5.89 -1.00
C GLN A 236 -23.21 4.88 -1.41
N LEU A 237 -22.64 4.17 -0.44
CA LEU A 237 -21.57 3.19 -0.64
C LEU A 237 -22.16 1.79 -0.78
N ILE A 238 -21.75 1.07 -1.83
CA ILE A 238 -22.32 -0.24 -2.14
C ILE A 238 -22.14 -1.25 -1.00
N GLY A 239 -20.98 -1.31 -0.35
CA GLY A 239 -20.76 -2.20 0.79
C GLY A 239 -21.73 -1.92 1.96
N VAL A 240 -21.99 -0.65 2.25
CA VAL A 240 -22.94 -0.24 3.28
C VAL A 240 -24.39 -0.61 2.88
N ILE A 241 -24.75 -0.40 1.59
CA ILE A 241 -26.06 -0.77 1.05
C ILE A 241 -26.30 -2.28 1.19
N LEU A 242 -25.33 -3.10 0.81
CA LEU A 242 -25.46 -4.56 0.85
C LEU A 242 -25.60 -5.07 2.29
N THR A 243 -24.76 -4.61 3.21
CA THR A 243 -24.86 -4.98 4.62
C THR A 243 -26.18 -4.54 5.24
N PHE A 244 -26.68 -3.33 4.91
CA PHE A 244 -27.99 -2.87 5.39
C PHE A 244 -29.17 -3.64 4.77
N ALA A 245 -29.06 -4.06 3.52
CA ALA A 245 -30.08 -4.92 2.89
C ALA A 245 -30.21 -6.26 3.64
N ASP A 246 -29.10 -6.82 4.13
CA ASP A 246 -29.12 -8.03 4.97
C ASP A 246 -29.79 -7.80 6.31
N LEU A 247 -29.61 -6.63 6.91
CA LEU A 247 -30.29 -6.26 8.14
C LEU A 247 -31.79 -6.13 7.94
N ILE A 248 -32.22 -5.47 6.86
CA ILE A 248 -33.64 -5.34 6.49
C ILE A 248 -34.23 -6.75 6.26
N LYS A 249 -33.54 -7.60 5.50
CA LYS A 249 -33.96 -8.99 5.25
C LYS A 249 -34.25 -9.74 6.53
N ASN A 250 -33.35 -9.63 7.51
CA ASN A 250 -33.49 -10.35 8.79
C ASN A 250 -34.57 -9.78 9.69
N ARG A 251 -34.86 -8.47 9.62
CA ARG A 251 -35.81 -7.77 10.49
C ARG A 251 -37.20 -7.67 9.89
N GLU A 252 -37.30 -7.39 8.60
CA GLU A 252 -38.53 -7.00 7.93
C GLU A 252 -38.94 -7.99 6.81
N GLY A 253 -38.04 -8.92 6.47
CA GLY A 253 -38.27 -9.93 5.45
C GLY A 253 -37.65 -9.63 4.09
N ILE A 254 -37.77 -10.60 3.18
CA ILE A 254 -37.10 -10.58 1.87
C ILE A 254 -37.69 -9.47 0.97
N GLU A 255 -39.00 -9.30 0.95
CA GLU A 255 -39.68 -8.29 0.13
C GLU A 255 -39.24 -6.85 0.46
N ALA A 256 -39.05 -6.55 1.74
CA ALA A 256 -38.56 -5.25 2.19
C ALA A 256 -37.11 -5.01 1.75
N ALA A 257 -36.26 -6.02 1.88
CA ALA A 257 -34.86 -5.96 1.44
C ALA A 257 -34.76 -5.80 -0.09
N GLU A 258 -35.58 -6.52 -0.85
CA GLU A 258 -35.66 -6.41 -2.31
C GLU A 258 -36.04 -4.99 -2.74
N LYS A 259 -37.11 -4.45 -2.16
CA LYS A 259 -37.54 -3.07 -2.44
C LYS A 259 -36.43 -2.06 -2.14
N PHE A 260 -35.73 -2.22 -1.02
CA PHE A 260 -34.61 -1.35 -0.65
C PHE A 260 -33.46 -1.43 -1.66
N VAL A 261 -33.08 -2.64 -2.09
CA VAL A 261 -32.02 -2.84 -3.10
C VAL A 261 -32.42 -2.25 -4.44
N VAL A 262 -33.67 -2.47 -4.90
CA VAL A 262 -34.20 -1.90 -6.15
C VAL A 262 -34.17 -0.38 -6.12
N ASP A 263 -34.64 0.24 -5.01
CA ASP A 263 -34.62 1.70 -4.86
C ASP A 263 -33.19 2.26 -4.84
N SER A 264 -32.24 1.53 -4.25
CA SER A 264 -30.81 1.88 -4.28
C SER A 264 -30.23 1.79 -5.69
N LEU A 265 -30.51 0.72 -6.42
CA LEU A 265 -30.06 0.52 -7.81
C LEU A 265 -30.64 1.54 -8.80
N ARG A 266 -31.86 2.03 -8.57
CA ARG A 266 -32.45 3.12 -9.38
C ARG A 266 -31.71 4.43 -9.22
N ARG A 267 -31.16 4.69 -8.04
CA ARG A 267 -30.36 5.90 -7.75
C ARG A 267 -28.94 5.75 -8.26
N LYS A 268 -28.33 4.60 -8.01
CA LYS A 268 -26.95 4.29 -8.40
C LYS A 268 -26.87 2.83 -8.84
N PRO A 269 -26.80 2.56 -10.16
CA PRO A 269 -26.60 1.21 -10.69
C PRO A 269 -25.29 0.60 -10.18
N SER A 270 -25.31 -0.69 -9.87
CA SER A 270 -24.13 -1.40 -9.35
C SER A 270 -24.23 -2.88 -9.70
N VAL A 271 -23.12 -3.46 -10.16
CA VAL A 271 -23.04 -4.91 -10.46
C VAL A 271 -23.20 -5.72 -9.17
N HIS A 272 -22.64 -5.26 -8.06
CA HIS A 272 -22.80 -5.90 -6.76
C HIS A 272 -24.23 -5.83 -6.23
N GLY A 273 -24.91 -4.70 -6.45
CA GLY A 273 -26.33 -4.54 -6.09
C GLY A 273 -27.24 -5.43 -6.96
N LEU A 274 -26.98 -5.55 -8.28
CA LEU A 274 -27.70 -6.47 -9.14
C LEU A 274 -27.51 -7.93 -8.73
N HIS A 275 -26.30 -8.33 -8.40
CA HIS A 275 -26.02 -9.66 -7.86
C HIS A 275 -26.87 -9.94 -6.62
N ARG A 276 -26.90 -8.97 -5.68
CA ARG A 276 -27.70 -9.09 -4.44
C ARG A 276 -29.18 -9.21 -4.71
N LEU A 277 -29.71 -8.41 -5.64
CA LEU A 277 -31.12 -8.49 -6.04
C LEU A 277 -31.48 -9.87 -6.58
N ILE A 278 -30.62 -10.45 -7.40
CA ILE A 278 -30.82 -11.81 -7.95
C ILE A 278 -30.79 -12.85 -6.81
N GLU A 279 -29.85 -12.73 -5.86
CA GLU A 279 -29.78 -13.64 -4.70
C GLU A 279 -31.06 -13.60 -3.87
N LEU A 280 -31.62 -12.40 -3.63
CA LEU A 280 -32.89 -12.26 -2.89
C LEU A 280 -34.04 -12.95 -3.65
N ASN A 281 -34.15 -12.74 -4.94
CA ASN A 281 -35.21 -13.32 -5.78
C ASN A 281 -35.06 -14.84 -5.95
N LEU A 282 -33.84 -15.38 -5.93
CA LEU A 282 -33.59 -16.82 -6.02
C LEU A 282 -34.16 -17.62 -4.85
N VAL A 283 -34.38 -17.00 -3.70
CA VAL A 283 -34.94 -17.68 -2.51
C VAL A 283 -36.37 -18.16 -2.78
N GLU A 284 -37.16 -17.39 -3.51
CA GLU A 284 -38.58 -17.66 -3.76
C GLU A 284 -38.85 -18.21 -5.17
N ALA A 285 -37.87 -18.12 -6.09
CA ALA A 285 -38.03 -18.53 -7.48
C ALA A 285 -38.20 -20.05 -7.62
N LYS A 286 -39.10 -20.45 -8.54
CA LYS A 286 -39.40 -21.86 -8.87
C LYS A 286 -39.42 -22.06 -10.39
N GLY A 287 -39.19 -23.32 -10.82
CA GLY A 287 -39.27 -23.71 -12.22
C GLY A 287 -38.26 -22.97 -13.11
N SER A 288 -38.68 -22.63 -14.33
CA SER A 288 -37.82 -21.97 -15.35
C SER A 288 -37.27 -20.62 -14.88
N SER A 289 -38.06 -19.84 -14.10
CA SER A 289 -37.62 -18.55 -13.59
C SER A 289 -36.38 -18.70 -12.66
N LYS A 290 -36.30 -19.83 -11.94
CA LYS A 290 -35.12 -20.11 -11.11
C LYS A 290 -33.87 -20.40 -11.97
N GLU A 291 -34.05 -21.13 -13.07
CA GLU A 291 -32.94 -21.45 -13.99
C GLU A 291 -32.42 -20.17 -14.67
N ASP A 292 -33.33 -19.30 -15.12
CA ASP A 292 -32.98 -18.00 -15.72
C ASP A 292 -32.19 -17.09 -14.71
N LEU A 293 -32.67 -17.01 -13.46
CA LEU A 293 -31.99 -16.23 -12.42
C LEU A 293 -30.62 -16.82 -12.06
N MET A 294 -30.47 -18.16 -12.08
CA MET A 294 -29.17 -18.80 -11.87
C MET A 294 -28.20 -18.48 -13.00
N LEU A 295 -28.66 -18.47 -14.25
CA LEU A 295 -27.86 -18.05 -15.39
C LEU A 295 -27.40 -16.62 -15.26
N LEU A 296 -28.32 -15.69 -14.94
CA LEU A 296 -28.00 -14.28 -14.73
C LEU A 296 -27.00 -14.09 -13.58
N ARG A 297 -27.18 -14.81 -12.47
CA ARG A 297 -26.23 -14.78 -11.35
C ARG A 297 -24.82 -15.16 -11.80
N ASN A 298 -24.67 -16.23 -12.55
CA ASN A 298 -23.36 -16.70 -13.01
C ASN A 298 -22.70 -15.67 -13.95
N ILE A 299 -23.45 -15.07 -14.87
CA ILE A 299 -22.95 -14.01 -15.75
C ILE A 299 -22.49 -12.80 -14.96
N ILE A 300 -23.28 -12.38 -13.97
CA ILE A 300 -22.91 -11.24 -13.11
C ILE A 300 -21.70 -11.56 -12.22
N GLU A 301 -21.58 -12.80 -11.78
CA GLU A 301 -20.41 -13.24 -10.99
C GLU A 301 -19.11 -13.17 -11.83
N GLU A 302 -19.16 -13.59 -13.10
CA GLU A 302 -18.04 -13.41 -14.04
C GLU A 302 -17.69 -11.92 -14.25
N LEU A 303 -18.69 -11.05 -14.39
CA LEU A 303 -18.47 -9.60 -14.49
C LEU A 303 -17.84 -9.01 -13.21
N ARG A 304 -18.28 -9.46 -12.03
CA ARG A 304 -17.70 -9.06 -10.74
C ARG A 304 -16.25 -9.51 -10.62
N GLU A 305 -15.92 -10.73 -11.05
CA GLU A 305 -14.54 -11.21 -11.05
C GLU A 305 -13.61 -10.42 -11.97
N GLN A 306 -14.13 -9.81 -13.02
CA GLN A 306 -13.37 -8.92 -13.90
C GLN A 306 -13.27 -7.50 -13.38
N HIS A 307 -14.15 -7.13 -12.42
CA HIS A 307 -14.17 -5.78 -11.87
C HIS A 307 -12.92 -5.48 -11.03
N GLN A 308 -12.30 -4.34 -11.30
CA GLN A 308 -11.13 -3.85 -10.58
C GLN A 308 -11.61 -2.85 -9.52
N GLY A 309 -11.92 -3.38 -8.33
CA GLY A 309 -12.55 -2.63 -7.25
C GLY A 309 -11.67 -1.55 -6.59
N TYR A 310 -10.39 -1.44 -6.95
CA TYR A 310 -9.44 -0.51 -6.35
C TYR A 310 -8.62 0.21 -7.40
N ALA A 311 -8.37 1.49 -7.19
CA ALA A 311 -7.55 2.30 -8.08
C ALA A 311 -6.59 3.22 -7.32
N CYS A 312 -5.36 3.31 -7.83
CA CYS A 312 -4.38 4.25 -7.32
C CYS A 312 -4.68 5.66 -7.83
N GLN A 313 -4.86 6.59 -6.90
CA GLN A 313 -5.15 7.99 -7.20
C GLN A 313 -3.95 8.75 -7.78
N GLN A 314 -2.73 8.17 -7.68
CA GLN A 314 -1.51 8.81 -8.16
C GLN A 314 -1.10 8.36 -9.57
N CYS A 315 -1.14 7.05 -9.87
CA CYS A 315 -0.64 6.52 -11.14
C CYS A 315 -1.70 5.82 -11.99
N GLY A 316 -2.95 5.71 -11.50
CA GLY A 316 -4.04 5.06 -12.20
C GLY A 316 -3.98 3.52 -12.21
N PHE A 317 -3.04 2.89 -11.46
CA PHE A 317 -3.03 1.42 -11.31
C PHE A 317 -4.39 0.95 -10.79
N LYS A 318 -4.93 -0.10 -11.39
CA LYS A 318 -6.18 -0.73 -10.96
C LYS A 318 -5.92 -2.16 -10.53
N GLY A 319 -6.63 -2.61 -9.48
CA GLY A 319 -6.48 -3.95 -8.92
C GLY A 319 -7.77 -4.51 -8.34
N LYS A 320 -7.77 -5.82 -8.09
CA LYS A 320 -8.89 -6.55 -7.47
C LYS A 320 -8.82 -6.57 -5.94
N ALA A 321 -7.67 -6.27 -5.37
CA ALA A 321 -7.44 -6.26 -3.94
C ALA A 321 -6.91 -4.89 -3.49
N LEU A 322 -7.20 -4.54 -2.24
CA LEU A 322 -6.66 -3.35 -1.60
C LEU A 322 -5.17 -3.55 -1.29
N HIS A 323 -4.34 -2.65 -1.78
CA HIS A 323 -2.93 -2.58 -1.45
C HIS A 323 -2.63 -1.23 -0.80
N TRP A 324 -2.01 -1.23 0.37
CA TRP A 324 -1.61 0.00 1.04
C TRP A 324 -0.37 0.64 0.40
N LEU A 325 0.52 -0.17 -0.16
CA LEU A 325 1.61 0.25 -1.04
C LEU A 325 1.24 -0.05 -2.49
N CYS A 326 1.18 0.96 -3.34
CA CYS A 326 0.88 0.76 -4.75
C CYS A 326 1.98 -0.05 -5.44
N PRO A 327 1.68 -1.19 -6.09
CA PRO A 327 2.71 -2.03 -6.73
C PRO A 327 3.32 -1.38 -7.98
N SER A 328 2.68 -0.36 -8.55
CA SER A 328 3.16 0.33 -9.75
C SER A 328 4.04 1.54 -9.41
N CYS A 329 3.57 2.47 -8.57
CA CYS A 329 4.30 3.70 -8.25
C CYS A 329 4.99 3.71 -6.88
N ASN A 330 4.86 2.62 -6.10
CA ASN A 330 5.43 2.46 -4.76
C ASN A 330 5.06 3.60 -3.78
N SER A 331 3.87 4.16 -3.94
CA SER A 331 3.35 5.19 -3.03
C SER A 331 2.39 4.58 -2.03
N TRP A 332 2.50 4.99 -0.77
CA TRP A 332 1.63 4.54 0.32
C TRP A 332 0.30 5.29 0.32
N SER A 333 -0.77 4.62 0.75
CA SER A 333 -2.11 5.21 0.96
C SER A 333 -2.73 5.86 -0.29
N THR A 334 -2.35 5.42 -1.48
CA THR A 334 -2.82 6.00 -2.75
C THR A 334 -3.89 5.16 -3.44
N ILE A 335 -4.08 3.92 -3.02
CA ILE A 335 -5.10 3.03 -3.57
C ILE A 335 -6.37 3.16 -2.73
N LYS A 336 -7.48 3.43 -3.40
CA LYS A 336 -8.81 3.57 -2.78
C LYS A 336 -9.81 2.64 -3.46
N PRO A 337 -10.87 2.23 -2.73
CA PRO A 337 -12.01 1.59 -3.36
C PRO A 337 -12.59 2.46 -4.48
N VAL A 338 -12.86 1.87 -5.63
CA VAL A 338 -13.52 2.55 -6.75
C VAL A 338 -15.01 2.57 -6.44
N LEU A 339 -15.58 3.76 -6.37
CA LEU A 339 -17.03 3.89 -6.31
C LEU A 339 -17.57 3.48 -7.69
N GLU A 340 -18.37 2.43 -7.74
CA GLU A 340 -19.09 2.05 -8.97
C GLU A 340 -19.90 3.27 -9.43
N GLU A 341 -19.61 3.73 -10.65
CA GLU A 341 -20.35 4.82 -11.30
C GLU A 341 -21.63 4.29 -11.96
#